data_5711689c42f8de98ee0ddfce951fa56c
#
_entry.id   5711689c42f8de98ee0ddfce951fa56c
#
_cell.length_a   1.000
_cell.length_b   1.000
_cell.length_c   1.000
_cell.angle_alpha   90.00
_cell.angle_beta   90.00
_cell.angle_gamma   90.00
#
_symmetry.space_group_name_H-M   'P 1'
#
loop_
_entity.id
_entity.type
_entity.pdbx_description
1 polymer ?
#
loop_
_entity_poly.entity_id
_entity_poly.type
_entity_poly.pdbx_seq_one_letter_code
_entity_poly.pdbx_strand_id
1 'polypeptide(L)'
;MSIGGVDSDDGRSPENDIQVVKTGVNAQAEENRMLRQLRRTKSVTRAEWITEVERKVRQSQPDRPIHEPRDSLFSWSSGFDRYEGFINWGGLILLLGGFRLFLENVIKYGVRINPVSWLLWVKHEHETDYYYHTPLFLLAANIHILFAFYLEHLLAKDKIRGNFEVYIHTAHLAIILLIPVFILGIWTHMFSLLGRTVICVVYTVMFLKLWSYAQVNHWCRSERSWRKKLSRRRSFTFRKAQEKENAEMHSEKSDEAASLCLIQYPDNLTLSDLYYFFAAPTLCYELNFPRSQRIRKRFLLRRMLEVIVISNILMAMFQQWIIPSVKNSFQAFSDLDFMRCAERLLKLAIPNHILWLSWFYLCFHSFLNTLAELLYFADRNFYQDWWNAQNVGTFWRLWNLPVHKWAVRFHWVTFPPKLNLNLAHGGVT
;
A
#
# COMPACT_ATOMS: atom_id res chain seq x y z
N MET A 1 -87.48 0.15 -22.92
CA MET A 1 -86.51 -0.81 -23.43
C MET A 1 -85.12 -0.13 -23.15
N SER A 2 -84.48 -0.49 -22.02
CA SER A 2 -83.47 -1.49 -21.90
C SER A 2 -82.21 -1.11 -22.66
N ILE A 3 -81.02 -0.89 -22.12
CA ILE A 3 -80.11 -1.68 -21.34
C ILE A 3 -79.04 -0.77 -20.83
N GLY A 4 -78.59 -0.81 -19.70
CA GLY A 4 -77.64 -0.88 -18.74
C GLY A 4 -76.24 -1.23 -19.26
N GLY A 5 -75.27 -0.40 -18.90
CA GLY A 5 -73.82 -0.65 -18.99
C GLY A 5 -73.20 -0.24 -17.68
N VAL A 6 -72.66 -1.19 -16.99
CA VAL A 6 -71.96 -1.04 -15.70
C VAL A 6 -70.55 -0.59 -16.00
N ASP A 7 -70.17 0.62 -15.61
CA ASP A 7 -68.78 1.07 -15.50
C ASP A 7 -68.21 0.54 -14.18
N SER A 8 -67.28 -0.36 -14.28
CA SER A 8 -66.41 -0.78 -13.15
C SER A 8 -65.30 0.25 -12.95
N ASP A 9 -65.50 1.09 -11.99
CA ASP A 9 -64.51 2.07 -11.47
C ASP A 9 -63.37 1.27 -10.82
N ASP A 10 -62.21 1.24 -11.49
CA ASP A 10 -60.99 0.55 -11.03
C ASP A 10 -60.26 1.51 -10.12
N GLY A 11 -60.58 1.44 -8.81
CA GLY A 11 -60.08 2.29 -7.74
C GLY A 11 -58.58 2.18 -7.50
N ARG A 12 -57.76 2.62 -8.44
CA ARG A 12 -56.34 2.88 -8.21
C ARG A 12 -56.16 4.28 -7.65
N SER A 13 -55.77 4.36 -6.37
CA SER A 13 -55.47 5.63 -5.76
C SER A 13 -54.19 6.28 -6.36
N PRO A 14 -54.17 7.60 -6.61
CA PRO A 14 -53.02 8.30 -7.19
C PRO A 14 -51.75 8.20 -6.35
N GLU A 15 -51.85 7.84 -5.06
CA GLU A 15 -50.71 7.68 -4.15
C GLU A 15 -49.85 6.43 -4.49
N ASN A 16 -50.45 5.34 -4.96
CA ASN A 16 -49.72 4.14 -5.34
C ASN A 16 -48.88 4.33 -6.62
N ASP A 17 -49.39 5.09 -7.59
CA ASP A 17 -48.66 5.40 -8.81
C ASP A 17 -47.48 6.33 -8.56
N ILE A 18 -47.60 7.26 -7.61
CA ILE A 18 -46.52 8.14 -7.18
C ILE A 18 -45.41 7.39 -6.41
N GLN A 19 -45.77 6.37 -5.63
CA GLN A 19 -44.78 5.54 -4.93
C GLN A 19 -44.05 4.61 -5.90
N VAL A 20 -44.73 3.99 -6.86
CA VAL A 20 -44.09 3.13 -7.87
C VAL A 20 -43.18 3.93 -8.79
N VAL A 21 -43.56 5.15 -9.17
CA VAL A 21 -42.72 6.05 -9.97
C VAL A 21 -41.48 6.51 -9.17
N LYS A 22 -41.65 6.86 -7.87
CA LYS A 22 -40.51 7.24 -7.01
C LYS A 22 -39.52 6.10 -6.77
N THR A 23 -40.00 4.86 -6.58
CA THR A 23 -39.13 3.70 -6.44
C THR A 23 -38.41 3.36 -7.76
N GLY A 24 -39.08 3.49 -8.90
CA GLY A 24 -38.51 3.31 -10.23
C GLY A 24 -37.44 4.37 -10.55
N VAL A 25 -37.68 5.64 -10.21
CA VAL A 25 -36.72 6.73 -10.42
C VAL A 25 -35.50 6.57 -9.51
N ASN A 26 -35.68 6.13 -8.26
CA ASN A 26 -34.56 5.86 -7.35
C ASN A 26 -33.72 4.65 -7.82
N ALA A 27 -34.36 3.56 -8.26
CA ALA A 27 -33.65 2.40 -8.80
C ALA A 27 -32.84 2.76 -10.06
N GLN A 28 -33.42 3.57 -10.96
CA GLN A 28 -32.75 4.04 -12.17
C GLN A 28 -31.63 5.05 -11.88
N ALA A 29 -31.77 5.84 -10.82
CA ALA A 29 -30.71 6.73 -10.34
C ALA A 29 -29.54 5.97 -9.73
N GLU A 30 -29.79 4.89 -8.98
CA GLU A 30 -28.76 4.00 -8.45
C GLU A 30 -28.07 3.20 -9.55
N GLU A 31 -28.80 2.66 -10.50
CA GLU A 31 -28.24 1.97 -11.67
C GLU A 31 -27.36 2.93 -12.49
N ASN A 32 -27.82 4.15 -12.75
CA ASN A 32 -27.03 5.16 -13.43
C ASN A 32 -25.79 5.60 -12.62
N ARG A 33 -25.86 5.66 -11.28
CA ARG A 33 -24.68 5.87 -10.42
C ARG A 33 -23.69 4.72 -10.57
N MET A 34 -24.15 3.48 -10.49
CA MET A 34 -23.33 2.28 -10.62
C MET A 34 -22.69 2.18 -12.02
N LEU A 35 -23.43 2.48 -13.08
CA LEU A 35 -22.92 2.55 -14.45
C LEU A 35 -21.89 3.68 -14.64
N ARG A 36 -22.08 4.83 -14.00
CA ARG A 36 -21.08 5.93 -14.01
C ARG A 36 -19.82 5.55 -13.25
N GLN A 37 -19.93 4.87 -12.11
CA GLN A 37 -18.77 4.35 -11.37
C GLN A 37 -18.00 3.32 -12.23
N LEU A 38 -18.70 2.35 -12.83
CA LEU A 38 -18.10 1.36 -13.71
C LEU A 38 -17.43 1.99 -14.95
N ARG A 39 -18.05 3.00 -15.57
CA ARG A 39 -17.44 3.74 -16.69
C ARG A 39 -16.21 4.53 -16.26
N ARG A 40 -16.24 5.17 -15.07
CA ARG A 40 -15.10 5.92 -14.52
C ARG A 40 -13.94 5.00 -14.20
N THR A 41 -14.18 3.86 -13.55
CA THR A 41 -13.16 2.84 -13.27
C THR A 41 -12.54 2.32 -14.57
N LYS A 42 -13.36 2.02 -15.58
CA LYS A 42 -12.88 1.59 -16.90
C LYS A 42 -12.07 2.64 -17.64
N SER A 43 -12.38 3.95 -17.47
CA SER A 43 -11.67 5.02 -18.18
C SER A 43 -10.32 5.33 -17.57
N VAL A 44 -10.14 5.12 -16.25
CA VAL A 44 -8.96 5.56 -15.52
C VAL A 44 -7.90 4.48 -15.42
N THR A 45 -8.26 3.27 -15.13
CA THR A 45 -7.27 2.22 -15.00
C THR A 45 -7.09 1.45 -16.29
N ARG A 46 -8.12 1.40 -17.23
CA ARG A 46 -8.12 0.34 -18.21
C ARG A 46 -7.31 -0.85 -17.66
N ALA A 47 -7.57 -1.12 -16.38
CA ALA A 47 -7.19 -2.37 -15.83
C ALA A 47 -7.91 -3.35 -16.76
N GLU A 48 -7.16 -3.78 -17.76
CA GLU A 48 -7.64 -4.80 -18.64
C GLU A 48 -8.20 -5.84 -17.76
N TRP A 49 -9.43 -5.97 -17.89
CA TRP A 49 -10.24 -7.09 -17.65
C TRP A 49 -9.40 -8.25 -17.15
N ILE A 50 -9.11 -8.24 -15.85
CA ILE A 50 -8.96 -9.53 -15.24
C ILE A 50 -10.36 -10.10 -15.39
N THR A 51 -10.57 -10.80 -16.49
CA THR A 51 -11.83 -11.52 -16.71
C THR A 51 -12.09 -12.33 -15.45
N GLU A 52 -13.33 -12.64 -15.16
CA GLU A 52 -13.67 -13.51 -14.02
C GLU A 52 -12.81 -14.78 -14.00
N VAL A 53 -12.46 -15.27 -15.18
CA VAL A 53 -11.58 -16.42 -15.40
C VAL A 53 -10.13 -16.11 -14.98
N GLU A 54 -9.56 -14.99 -15.41
CA GLU A 54 -8.21 -14.60 -15.00
C GLU A 54 -8.09 -14.33 -13.49
N ARG A 55 -9.14 -13.77 -12.89
CA ARG A 55 -9.19 -13.58 -11.44
C ARG A 55 -9.19 -14.93 -10.71
N LYS A 56 -9.99 -15.89 -11.16
CA LYS A 56 -10.02 -17.25 -10.61
C LYS A 56 -8.70 -17.97 -10.79
N VAL A 57 -8.08 -17.86 -11.97
CA VAL A 57 -6.78 -18.44 -12.26
C VAL A 57 -5.69 -17.79 -11.39
N ARG A 58 -5.70 -16.46 -11.20
CA ARG A 58 -4.80 -15.78 -10.28
C ARG A 58 -4.97 -16.23 -8.83
N GLN A 59 -6.21 -16.34 -8.35
CA GLN A 59 -6.49 -16.76 -6.98
C GLN A 59 -6.08 -18.22 -6.69
N SER A 60 -6.03 -19.08 -7.72
CA SER A 60 -5.56 -20.45 -7.59
C SER A 60 -4.04 -20.61 -7.63
N GLN A 61 -3.28 -19.53 -7.87
CA GLN A 61 -1.83 -19.58 -7.91
C GLN A 61 -1.22 -19.80 -6.52
N PRO A 62 -0.09 -20.54 -6.44
CA PRO A 62 0.55 -20.84 -5.16
C PRO A 62 1.18 -19.62 -4.48
N ASP A 63 1.39 -18.52 -5.20
CA ASP A 63 1.86 -17.22 -4.67
C ASP A 63 0.79 -16.44 -3.90
N ARG A 64 -0.48 -16.92 -3.90
CA ARG A 64 -1.62 -16.32 -3.20
C ARG A 64 -1.73 -14.81 -3.46
N PRO A 65 -1.99 -14.40 -4.70
CA PRO A 65 -1.99 -13.01 -5.09
C PRO A 65 -3.03 -12.20 -4.31
N ILE A 66 -2.65 -10.99 -3.88
CA ILE A 66 -3.50 -10.07 -3.09
C ILE A 66 -3.73 -8.74 -3.80
N HIS A 67 -3.00 -8.48 -4.90
CA HIS A 67 -3.12 -7.23 -5.63
C HIS A 67 -4.24 -7.29 -6.66
N GLU A 68 -5.07 -6.26 -6.63
CA GLU A 68 -6.12 -6.06 -7.62
C GLU A 68 -5.97 -4.67 -8.24
N PRO A 69 -6.31 -4.49 -9.53
CA PRO A 69 -6.27 -3.16 -10.14
C PRO A 69 -7.35 -2.28 -9.50
N ARG A 70 -6.93 -1.32 -8.68
CA ARG A 70 -7.81 -0.40 -7.96
C ARG A 70 -7.31 1.03 -8.11
N ASP A 71 -8.24 1.94 -8.22
CA ASP A 71 -7.94 3.36 -8.22
C ASP A 71 -7.61 3.86 -6.81
N SER A 72 -6.81 4.93 -6.76
CA SER A 72 -6.54 5.62 -5.51
C SER A 72 -7.80 6.27 -4.95
N LEU A 73 -7.95 6.29 -3.61
CA LEU A 73 -9.16 6.76 -2.93
C LEU A 73 -9.61 8.17 -3.37
N PHE A 74 -8.69 9.12 -3.51
CA PHE A 74 -9.00 10.51 -3.94
C PHE A 74 -8.94 10.72 -5.45
N SER A 75 -8.91 9.66 -6.26
CA SER A 75 -9.05 9.84 -7.71
C SER A 75 -10.52 10.03 -8.08
N TRP A 76 -10.76 10.82 -9.12
CA TRP A 76 -12.11 11.05 -9.65
C TRP A 76 -12.84 9.76 -10.06
N SER A 77 -12.08 8.71 -10.31
CA SER A 77 -12.58 7.41 -10.73
C SER A 77 -13.02 6.51 -9.59
N SER A 78 -12.57 6.77 -8.35
CA SER A 78 -12.92 5.94 -7.19
C SER A 78 -14.37 6.08 -6.76
N GLY A 79 -15.04 7.20 -7.11
CA GLY A 79 -16.40 7.52 -6.70
C GLY A 79 -16.56 7.80 -5.19
N PHE A 80 -15.44 7.98 -4.48
CA PHE A 80 -15.45 8.29 -3.05
C PHE A 80 -15.89 9.73 -2.82
N ASP A 81 -16.91 9.94 -1.99
CA ASP A 81 -17.54 11.24 -1.69
C ASP A 81 -17.76 11.50 -0.18
N ARG A 82 -17.31 10.58 0.69
CA ARG A 82 -17.53 10.66 2.14
C ARG A 82 -16.38 11.38 2.85
N TYR A 83 -16.51 12.70 3.01
CA TYR A 83 -15.49 13.56 3.64
C TYR A 83 -15.87 14.05 5.04
N GLU A 84 -16.94 13.55 5.63
CA GLU A 84 -17.48 14.00 6.93
C GLU A 84 -16.43 13.97 8.04
N GLY A 85 -15.64 12.91 8.11
CA GLY A 85 -14.56 12.80 9.08
C GLY A 85 -13.47 13.87 8.93
N PHE A 86 -13.14 14.24 7.70
CA PHE A 86 -12.19 15.34 7.44
C PHE A 86 -12.75 16.69 7.85
N ILE A 87 -14.03 16.94 7.57
CA ILE A 87 -14.70 18.19 7.93
C ILE A 87 -14.74 18.34 9.45
N ASN A 88 -15.14 17.27 10.15
CA ASN A 88 -15.19 17.26 11.62
C ASN A 88 -13.79 17.44 12.23
N TRP A 89 -12.77 16.79 11.68
CA TRP A 89 -11.41 16.92 12.16
C TRP A 89 -10.81 18.29 11.84
N GLY A 90 -11.05 18.81 10.63
CA GLY A 90 -10.68 20.18 10.26
C GLY A 90 -11.31 21.22 11.18
N GLY A 91 -12.61 21.06 11.52
CA GLY A 91 -13.30 21.89 12.47
C GLY A 91 -12.68 21.82 13.87
N LEU A 92 -12.31 20.62 14.33
CA LEU A 92 -11.63 20.43 15.62
C LEU A 92 -10.29 21.16 15.69
N ILE A 93 -9.45 21.05 14.63
CA ILE A 93 -8.16 21.73 14.56
C ILE A 93 -8.34 23.25 14.60
N LEU A 94 -9.32 23.77 13.86
CA LEU A 94 -9.63 25.20 13.86
C LEU A 94 -10.08 25.67 15.25
N LEU A 95 -10.99 24.92 15.89
CA LEU A 95 -11.49 25.21 17.24
C LEU A 95 -10.40 25.18 18.31
N LEU A 96 -9.41 24.29 18.18
CA LEU A 96 -8.25 24.23 19.08
C LEU A 96 -7.29 25.42 18.96
N GLY A 97 -7.64 26.40 18.17
CA GLY A 97 -6.94 27.69 18.13
C GLY A 97 -5.73 27.74 17.21
N GLY A 98 -5.73 26.92 16.14
CA GLY A 98 -4.67 26.93 15.16
C GLY A 98 -4.39 28.32 14.59
N PHE A 99 -5.46 29.08 14.32
CA PHE A 99 -5.32 30.45 13.84
C PHE A 99 -4.67 31.40 14.87
N ARG A 100 -5.08 31.26 16.16
CA ARG A 100 -4.45 32.05 17.23
C ARG A 100 -2.95 31.74 17.35
N LEU A 101 -2.59 30.46 17.31
CA LEU A 101 -1.18 30.07 17.38
C LEU A 101 -0.38 30.53 16.18
N PHE A 102 -1.00 30.54 15.01
CA PHE A 102 -0.37 31.07 13.80
C PHE A 102 -0.05 32.56 13.96
N LEU A 103 -1.03 33.38 14.35
CA LEU A 103 -0.84 34.80 14.58
C LEU A 103 0.20 35.07 15.68
N GLU A 104 0.12 34.37 16.82
CA GLU A 104 1.11 34.48 17.90
C GLU A 104 2.52 34.16 17.39
N ASN A 105 2.68 33.14 16.56
CA ASN A 105 3.96 32.77 15.98
C ASN A 105 4.50 33.86 15.03
N VAL A 106 3.68 34.39 14.13
CA VAL A 106 4.10 35.42 13.18
C VAL A 106 4.42 36.73 13.89
N ILE A 107 3.61 37.15 14.87
CA ILE A 107 3.85 38.37 15.64
C ILE A 107 5.14 38.26 16.45
N LYS A 108 5.37 37.10 17.08
CA LYS A 108 6.52 36.90 17.96
C LYS A 108 7.84 36.73 17.22
N TYR A 109 7.83 36.04 16.09
CA TYR A 109 9.06 35.64 15.39
C TYR A 109 9.24 36.28 14.02
N GLY A 110 8.25 37.00 13.53
CA GLY A 110 8.23 37.48 12.15
C GLY A 110 8.13 36.34 11.13
N VAL A 111 8.27 36.66 9.87
CA VAL A 111 8.31 35.67 8.77
C VAL A 111 9.73 35.11 8.66
N ARG A 112 9.89 33.82 8.97
CA ARG A 112 11.20 33.12 8.99
C ARG A 112 11.42 32.21 7.79
N ILE A 113 10.47 32.13 6.88
CA ILE A 113 10.55 31.28 5.68
C ILE A 113 11.65 31.82 4.76
N ASN A 114 12.69 31.05 4.59
CA ASN A 114 13.82 31.39 3.71
C ASN A 114 14.20 30.17 2.85
N PRO A 115 13.70 30.08 1.60
CA PRO A 115 14.02 28.96 0.69
C PRO A 115 15.52 28.81 0.39
N VAL A 116 16.26 29.94 0.41
CA VAL A 116 17.72 29.91 0.18
C VAL A 116 18.42 29.15 1.31
N SER A 117 17.95 29.30 2.56
CA SER A 117 18.53 28.53 3.68
C SER A 117 18.36 27.03 3.55
N TRP A 118 17.35 26.56 2.86
CA TRP A 118 17.13 25.12 2.61
C TRP A 118 18.21 24.55 1.69
N LEU A 119 18.52 25.31 0.61
CA LEU A 119 19.60 24.95 -0.31
C LEU A 119 20.97 25.02 0.37
N LEU A 120 21.18 26.05 1.19
CA LEU A 120 22.41 26.20 1.98
C LEU A 120 22.56 25.08 3.01
N TRP A 121 21.46 24.63 3.63
CA TRP A 121 21.52 23.52 4.58
C TRP A 121 21.90 22.21 3.88
N VAL A 122 21.32 21.93 2.71
CA VAL A 122 21.73 20.78 1.89
C VAL A 122 23.19 20.91 1.46
N LYS A 123 23.62 22.10 1.04
CA LYS A 123 25.01 22.36 0.67
C LYS A 123 25.97 22.20 1.86
N HIS A 124 25.61 22.73 3.03
CA HIS A 124 26.44 22.62 4.24
C HIS A 124 26.57 21.16 4.70
N GLU A 125 25.52 20.36 4.53
CA GLU A 125 25.59 18.91 4.79
C GLU A 125 26.52 18.19 3.78
N HIS A 126 26.69 18.76 2.57
CA HIS A 126 27.65 18.29 1.57
C HIS A 126 29.09 18.79 1.79
N GLU A 127 29.28 19.87 2.52
CA GLU A 127 30.61 20.40 2.85
C GLU A 127 31.28 19.63 4.00
N THR A 128 30.56 18.75 4.72
CA THR A 128 31.15 17.81 5.64
C THR A 128 31.86 16.70 4.88
N ASP A 129 33.07 16.29 5.28
CA ASP A 129 33.89 15.28 4.61
C ASP A 129 33.23 13.91 4.49
N TYR A 130 32.00 13.76 4.98
CA TYR A 130 31.28 12.49 5.12
C TYR A 130 30.03 12.36 4.22
N TYR A 131 29.79 13.30 3.32
CA TYR A 131 28.58 13.30 2.47
C TYR A 131 28.43 12.04 1.60
N TYR A 132 29.52 11.39 1.22
CA TYR A 132 29.52 10.21 0.38
C TYR A 132 29.17 8.90 1.13
N HIS A 133 29.19 8.87 2.45
CA HIS A 133 28.94 7.67 3.22
C HIS A 133 27.50 7.17 3.09
N THR A 134 26.52 8.08 3.12
CA THR A 134 25.11 7.74 2.95
C THR A 134 24.83 7.10 1.57
N PRO A 135 25.19 7.72 0.43
CA PRO A 135 24.96 7.09 -0.89
C PRO A 135 25.77 5.81 -1.06
N LEU A 136 26.99 5.72 -0.54
CA LEU A 136 27.79 4.50 -0.58
C LEU A 136 27.10 3.35 0.18
N PHE A 137 26.56 3.63 1.36
CA PHE A 137 25.85 2.64 2.17
C PHE A 137 24.55 2.19 1.49
N LEU A 138 23.83 3.11 0.86
CA LEU A 138 22.64 2.77 0.07
C LEU A 138 23.00 1.97 -1.19
N LEU A 139 24.13 2.25 -1.82
CA LEU A 139 24.62 1.45 -2.94
C LEU A 139 24.98 0.02 -2.49
N ALA A 140 25.61 -0.12 -1.32
CA ALA A 140 25.94 -1.42 -0.73
C ALA A 140 24.68 -2.26 -0.40
N ALA A 141 23.52 -1.65 -0.20
CA ALA A 141 22.26 -2.37 -0.02
C ALA A 141 21.92 -3.30 -1.21
N ASN A 142 22.40 -3.00 -2.42
CA ASN A 142 22.21 -3.87 -3.57
C ASN A 142 22.89 -5.25 -3.41
N ILE A 143 23.91 -5.36 -2.58
CA ILE A 143 24.56 -6.65 -2.27
C ILE A 143 23.53 -7.62 -1.68
N HIS A 144 22.66 -7.14 -0.78
CA HIS A 144 21.61 -7.96 -0.17
C HIS A 144 20.55 -8.39 -1.19
N ILE A 145 20.20 -7.51 -2.14
CA ILE A 145 19.25 -7.82 -3.21
C ILE A 145 19.82 -8.90 -4.13
N LEU A 146 21.07 -8.75 -4.56
CA LEU A 146 21.76 -9.72 -5.41
C LEU A 146 21.99 -11.06 -4.68
N PHE A 147 22.31 -11.04 -3.40
CA PHE A 147 22.43 -12.23 -2.59
C PHE A 147 21.12 -13.01 -2.50
N ALA A 148 20.00 -12.33 -2.23
CA ALA A 148 18.67 -12.95 -2.20
C ALA A 148 18.31 -13.57 -3.55
N PHE A 149 18.59 -12.84 -4.65
CA PHE A 149 18.38 -13.36 -6.01
C PHE A 149 19.20 -14.61 -6.30
N TYR A 150 20.49 -14.58 -5.98
CA TYR A 150 21.37 -15.72 -6.18
C TYR A 150 20.96 -16.93 -5.35
N LEU A 151 20.56 -16.69 -4.09
CA LEU A 151 20.08 -17.74 -3.20
C LEU A 151 18.82 -18.42 -3.77
N GLU A 152 17.84 -17.64 -4.26
CA GLU A 152 16.64 -18.21 -4.88
C GLU A 152 16.97 -19.01 -6.16
N HIS A 153 17.96 -18.60 -6.93
CA HIS A 153 18.44 -19.37 -8.08
C HIS A 153 19.07 -20.72 -7.70
N LEU A 154 19.82 -20.76 -6.60
CA LEU A 154 20.37 -22.02 -6.07
C LEU A 154 19.27 -22.96 -5.58
N LEU A 155 18.26 -22.40 -4.91
CA LEU A 155 17.10 -23.12 -4.41
C LEU A 155 16.24 -23.67 -5.57
N ALA A 156 16.04 -22.90 -6.62
CA ALA A 156 15.30 -23.33 -7.80
C ALA A 156 15.98 -24.51 -8.54
N LYS A 157 17.31 -24.62 -8.42
CA LYS A 157 18.12 -25.73 -8.98
C LYS A 157 18.24 -26.93 -8.04
N ASP A 158 17.50 -26.97 -6.95
CA ASP A 158 17.53 -28.04 -5.93
C ASP A 158 18.93 -28.30 -5.33
N LYS A 159 19.83 -27.30 -5.36
CA LYS A 159 21.19 -27.44 -4.79
C LYS A 159 21.21 -27.37 -3.26
N ILE A 160 20.22 -26.73 -2.65
CA ILE A 160 20.06 -26.60 -1.20
C ILE A 160 18.80 -27.36 -0.80
N ARG A 161 18.89 -28.28 0.16
CA ARG A 161 17.79 -29.17 0.58
C ARG A 161 17.39 -28.95 2.03
N GLY A 162 16.11 -29.18 2.32
CA GLY A 162 15.57 -29.25 3.68
C GLY A 162 15.39 -27.89 4.34
N ASN A 163 15.41 -27.88 5.68
CA ASN A 163 15.17 -26.67 6.49
C ASN A 163 16.31 -25.65 6.40
N PHE A 164 17.40 -25.95 5.72
CA PHE A 164 18.56 -25.06 5.58
C PHE A 164 18.20 -23.77 4.83
N GLU A 165 17.25 -23.84 3.92
CA GLU A 165 16.65 -22.71 3.23
C GLU A 165 16.12 -21.65 4.20
N VAL A 166 15.31 -22.07 5.18
CA VAL A 166 14.70 -21.17 6.18
C VAL A 166 15.77 -20.51 7.03
N TYR A 167 16.78 -21.27 7.46
CA TYR A 167 17.88 -20.74 8.27
C TYR A 167 18.69 -19.68 7.52
N ILE A 168 19.04 -19.92 6.25
CA ILE A 168 19.81 -18.95 5.46
C ILE A 168 19.00 -17.66 5.24
N HIS A 169 17.71 -17.75 4.85
CA HIS A 169 16.87 -16.59 4.68
C HIS A 169 16.68 -15.82 5.99
N THR A 170 16.43 -16.51 7.10
CA THR A 170 16.27 -15.87 8.41
C THR A 170 17.55 -15.17 8.84
N ALA A 171 18.70 -15.82 8.70
CA ALA A 171 20.00 -15.21 9.00
C ALA A 171 20.27 -13.98 8.12
N HIS A 172 20.00 -14.07 6.82
CA HIS A 172 20.15 -12.94 5.89
C HIS A 172 19.25 -11.75 6.28
N LEU A 173 17.98 -12.01 6.58
CA LEU A 173 17.04 -10.98 7.03
C LEU A 173 17.45 -10.35 8.35
N ALA A 174 17.97 -11.13 9.30
CA ALA A 174 18.53 -10.62 10.56
C ALA A 174 19.73 -9.70 10.30
N ILE A 175 20.63 -10.07 9.40
CA ILE A 175 21.79 -9.24 8.99
C ILE A 175 21.31 -7.90 8.41
N ILE A 176 20.29 -7.89 7.54
CA ILE A 176 19.74 -6.66 6.95
C ILE A 176 19.24 -5.70 8.03
N LEU A 177 18.60 -6.18 9.10
CA LEU A 177 18.14 -5.33 10.20
C LEU A 177 19.27 -4.88 11.11
N LEU A 178 20.24 -5.74 11.37
CA LEU A 178 21.30 -5.46 12.33
C LEU A 178 22.41 -4.55 11.77
N ILE A 179 22.75 -4.67 10.49
CA ILE A 179 23.80 -3.88 9.84
C ILE A 179 23.59 -2.36 10.06
N PRO A 180 22.43 -1.75 9.70
CA PRO A 180 22.26 -0.31 9.91
C PRO A 180 22.32 0.07 11.40
N VAL A 181 21.78 -0.76 12.29
CA VAL A 181 21.80 -0.49 13.74
C VAL A 181 23.24 -0.42 14.26
N PHE A 182 24.08 -1.40 13.93
CA PHE A 182 25.45 -1.43 14.36
C PHE A 182 26.30 -0.35 13.72
N ILE A 183 26.22 -0.16 12.40
CA ILE A 183 27.05 0.82 11.69
C ILE A 183 26.68 2.23 12.10
N LEU A 184 25.39 2.57 12.14
CA LEU A 184 24.95 3.89 12.54
C LEU A 184 25.13 4.15 14.03
N GLY A 185 25.11 3.12 14.88
CA GLY A 185 25.39 3.23 16.30
C GLY A 185 26.86 3.50 16.60
N ILE A 186 27.78 2.78 15.96
CA ILE A 186 29.22 2.91 16.19
C ILE A 186 29.79 4.17 15.51
N TRP A 187 29.42 4.43 14.25
CA TRP A 187 29.93 5.55 13.46
C TRP A 187 28.90 6.67 13.29
N THR A 188 28.18 6.99 14.37
CA THR A 188 27.15 8.04 14.38
C THR A 188 27.62 9.36 13.79
N HIS A 189 28.88 9.75 14.03
CA HIS A 189 29.48 11.01 13.58
C HIS A 189 29.72 11.06 12.05
N MET A 190 29.77 9.92 11.37
CA MET A 190 30.01 9.84 9.92
C MET A 190 28.75 10.04 9.09
N PHE A 191 27.57 10.07 9.70
CA PHE A 191 26.30 10.16 9.00
C PHE A 191 25.48 11.32 9.54
N SER A 192 24.95 12.12 8.63
CA SER A 192 23.99 13.15 8.99
C SER A 192 22.70 12.56 9.58
N LEU A 193 21.93 13.36 10.30
CA LEU A 193 20.63 12.91 10.83
C LEU A 193 19.69 12.45 9.70
N LEU A 194 19.63 13.20 8.59
CA LEU A 194 18.85 12.86 7.43
C LEU A 194 19.35 11.54 6.78
N GLY A 195 20.66 11.42 6.59
CA GLY A 195 21.28 10.23 6.04
C GLY A 195 20.96 8.98 6.85
N ARG A 196 21.07 9.05 8.17
CA ARG A 196 20.70 7.95 9.09
C ARG A 196 19.23 7.56 8.94
N THR A 197 18.34 8.54 8.89
CA THR A 197 16.90 8.29 8.72
C THR A 197 16.61 7.60 7.39
N VAL A 198 17.20 8.07 6.28
CA VAL A 198 17.03 7.48 4.95
C VAL A 198 17.55 6.04 4.92
N ILE A 199 18.73 5.78 5.48
CA ILE A 199 19.30 4.43 5.57
C ILE A 199 18.35 3.51 6.34
N CYS A 200 17.87 3.90 7.52
CA CYS A 200 16.96 3.10 8.32
C CYS A 200 15.66 2.78 7.56
N VAL A 201 15.07 3.77 6.89
CA VAL A 201 13.84 3.57 6.10
C VAL A 201 14.10 2.61 4.94
N VAL A 202 15.18 2.80 4.17
CA VAL A 202 15.50 1.93 3.02
C VAL A 202 15.74 0.50 3.44
N TYR A 203 16.53 0.27 4.50
CA TYR A 203 16.80 -1.08 5.00
C TYR A 203 15.56 -1.75 5.59
N THR A 204 14.70 -1.00 6.26
CA THR A 204 13.40 -1.52 6.75
C THR A 204 12.51 -1.95 5.59
N VAL A 205 12.37 -1.11 4.57
CA VAL A 205 11.57 -1.45 3.37
C VAL A 205 12.19 -2.64 2.65
N MET A 206 13.52 -2.70 2.52
CA MET A 206 14.25 -3.81 1.92
C MET A 206 14.01 -5.11 2.68
N PHE A 207 14.08 -5.09 4.00
CA PHE A 207 13.76 -6.23 4.86
C PHE A 207 12.35 -6.77 4.58
N LEU A 208 11.33 -5.90 4.59
CA LEU A 208 9.94 -6.30 4.34
C LEU A 208 9.76 -6.89 2.93
N LYS A 209 10.40 -6.29 1.93
CA LYS A 209 10.32 -6.76 0.54
C LYS A 209 11.06 -8.07 0.32
N LEU A 210 12.27 -8.24 0.86
CA LEU A 210 13.02 -9.48 0.74
C LEU A 210 12.38 -10.63 1.51
N TRP A 211 11.75 -10.35 2.67
CA TRP A 211 10.92 -11.34 3.35
C TRP A 211 9.78 -11.81 2.44
N SER A 212 9.04 -10.85 1.86
CA SER A 212 7.94 -11.17 0.95
C SER A 212 8.41 -11.99 -0.25
N TYR A 213 9.52 -11.61 -0.87
CA TYR A 213 10.12 -12.31 -2.01
C TYR A 213 10.50 -13.76 -1.68
N ALA A 214 11.23 -13.96 -0.59
CA ALA A 214 11.64 -15.29 -0.15
C ALA A 214 10.44 -16.19 0.19
N GLN A 215 9.45 -15.65 0.91
CA GLN A 215 8.28 -16.41 1.33
C GLN A 215 7.39 -16.84 0.16
N VAL A 216 7.15 -15.96 -0.81
CA VAL A 216 6.34 -16.29 -1.99
C VAL A 216 7.06 -17.32 -2.86
N ASN A 217 8.35 -17.17 -3.11
CA ASN A 217 9.12 -18.17 -3.85
C ASN A 217 9.16 -19.53 -3.12
N HIS A 218 9.22 -19.51 -1.78
CA HIS A 218 9.09 -20.74 -0.99
C HIS A 218 7.74 -21.43 -1.22
N TRP A 219 6.62 -20.68 -1.22
CA TRP A 219 5.30 -21.26 -1.50
C TRP A 219 5.22 -21.87 -2.91
N CYS A 220 5.66 -21.13 -3.92
CA CYS A 220 5.67 -21.60 -5.31
C CYS A 220 6.52 -22.86 -5.50
N ARG A 221 7.68 -22.92 -4.84
CA ARG A 221 8.59 -24.08 -4.85
C ARG A 221 7.96 -25.29 -4.17
N SER A 222 7.32 -25.09 -3.03
CA SER A 222 6.62 -26.13 -2.29
C SER A 222 5.47 -26.71 -3.11
N GLU A 223 4.66 -25.88 -3.74
CA GLU A 223 3.57 -26.29 -4.61
C GLU A 223 4.08 -27.07 -5.83
N ARG A 224 5.13 -26.59 -6.50
CA ARG A 224 5.77 -27.29 -7.61
C ARG A 224 6.28 -28.67 -7.19
N SER A 225 6.90 -28.77 -6.02
CA SER A 225 7.37 -30.06 -5.46
C SER A 225 6.21 -31.01 -5.18
N TRP A 226 5.12 -30.51 -4.62
CA TRP A 226 3.91 -31.30 -4.33
C TRP A 226 3.25 -31.80 -5.60
N ARG A 227 3.07 -30.95 -6.63
CA ARG A 227 2.52 -31.32 -7.96
C ARG A 227 3.37 -32.40 -8.63
N LYS A 228 4.70 -32.28 -8.60
CA LYS A 228 5.62 -33.30 -9.11
C LYS A 228 5.44 -34.65 -8.37
N LYS A 229 5.27 -34.64 -7.05
CA LYS A 229 5.02 -35.86 -6.26
C LYS A 229 3.66 -36.48 -6.62
N LEU A 230 2.63 -35.66 -6.78
CA LEU A 230 1.30 -36.11 -7.15
C LEU A 230 1.28 -36.73 -8.56
N SER A 231 1.90 -36.09 -9.54
CA SER A 231 2.06 -36.58 -10.90
C SER A 231 2.79 -37.91 -10.92
N ARG A 232 3.89 -38.08 -10.16
CA ARG A 232 4.58 -39.35 -10.03
C ARG A 232 3.69 -40.44 -9.41
N ARG A 233 2.88 -40.09 -8.39
CA ARG A 233 1.93 -41.07 -7.78
C ARG A 233 0.82 -41.44 -8.77
N ARG A 234 0.23 -40.46 -9.51
CA ARG A 234 -0.77 -40.72 -10.55
C ARG A 234 -0.18 -41.61 -11.67
N SER A 235 1.02 -41.31 -12.16
CA SER A 235 1.69 -42.09 -13.18
C SER A 235 1.92 -43.55 -12.72
N PHE A 236 2.22 -43.78 -11.43
CA PHE A 236 2.35 -45.10 -10.87
C PHE A 236 0.98 -45.82 -10.74
N THR A 237 -0.07 -45.10 -10.44
CA THR A 237 -1.45 -45.61 -10.33
C THR A 237 -2.06 -45.83 -11.72
N PHE A 238 -1.81 -44.94 -12.70
CA PHE A 238 -2.28 -45.09 -14.08
C PHE A 238 -1.64 -46.26 -14.81
N ARG A 239 -0.38 -46.60 -14.53
CA ARG A 239 0.24 -47.80 -15.07
C ARG A 239 -0.49 -49.09 -14.65
N LYS A 240 -1.25 -49.04 -13.53
CA LYS A 240 -2.08 -50.14 -13.04
C LYS A 240 -3.57 -50.05 -13.52
N ALA A 241 -4.00 -48.87 -14.06
CA ALA A 241 -5.38 -48.63 -14.41
C ALA A 241 -5.63 -48.36 -15.92
N GLN A 242 -4.57 -48.39 -16.74
CA GLN A 242 -4.67 -48.08 -18.19
C GLN A 242 -5.26 -49.24 -19.04
N GLU A 243 -5.89 -50.21 -18.39
CA GLU A 243 -6.67 -51.22 -19.08
C GLU A 243 -8.18 -50.92 -19.11
N LYS A 244 -8.67 -49.84 -18.52
CA LYS A 244 -10.08 -49.45 -18.57
C LYS A 244 -10.24 -47.92 -18.58
N GLU A 245 -10.85 -47.43 -19.66
CA GLU A 245 -11.50 -46.14 -19.85
C GLU A 245 -10.81 -45.07 -20.71
N ASN A 246 -11.06 -45.22 -22.00
CA ASN A 246 -11.12 -44.10 -22.95
C ASN A 246 -12.54 -43.51 -22.92
N ALA A 247 -12.78 -42.47 -22.16
CA ALA A 247 -13.89 -41.50 -22.37
C ALA A 247 -13.93 -40.47 -21.23
N GLU A 248 -13.73 -39.27 -21.56
CA GLU A 248 -14.05 -37.97 -20.89
C GLU A 248 -12.86 -37.02 -20.84
N MET A 249 -12.59 -36.39 -22.00
CA MET A 249 -11.60 -35.37 -22.14
C MET A 249 -12.16 -34.20 -22.96
N HIS A 250 -12.98 -33.32 -22.36
CA HIS A 250 -13.38 -32.08 -23.05
C HIS A 250 -13.62 -30.84 -22.17
N SER A 251 -13.35 -30.87 -20.87
CA SER A 251 -13.63 -29.71 -19.98
C SER A 251 -12.42 -28.91 -19.50
N GLU A 252 -11.19 -29.40 -19.67
CA GLU A 252 -10.00 -28.73 -19.08
C GLU A 252 -9.25 -27.75 -20.01
N LYS A 253 -9.69 -27.60 -21.27
CA LYS A 253 -8.93 -26.80 -22.26
C LYS A 253 -9.09 -25.28 -22.13
N SER A 254 -10.13 -24.77 -21.47
CA SER A 254 -10.33 -23.32 -21.30
C SER A 254 -9.46 -22.72 -20.17
N ASP A 255 -9.21 -23.49 -19.13
CA ASP A 255 -8.42 -23.03 -17.98
C ASP A 255 -6.91 -23.12 -18.24
N GLU A 256 -6.46 -24.02 -19.11
CA GLU A 256 -5.08 -24.12 -19.58
C GLU A 256 -4.67 -22.92 -20.45
N ALA A 257 -5.54 -22.40 -21.30
CA ALA A 257 -5.22 -21.28 -22.18
C ALA A 257 -4.99 -19.96 -21.41
N ALA A 258 -5.75 -19.71 -20.34
CA ALA A 258 -5.55 -18.52 -19.49
C ALA A 258 -4.30 -18.65 -18.60
N SER A 259 -3.92 -19.87 -18.18
CA SER A 259 -2.71 -20.12 -17.40
C SER A 259 -1.42 -20.00 -18.21
N LEU A 260 -1.48 -20.16 -19.54
CA LEU A 260 -0.34 -20.04 -20.45
C LEU A 260 0.21 -18.61 -20.58
N CYS A 261 -0.59 -17.58 -20.24
CA CYS A 261 -0.19 -16.17 -20.32
C CYS A 261 0.47 -15.63 -19.03
N LEU A 262 0.44 -16.38 -17.92
CA LEU A 262 0.97 -15.94 -16.64
C LEU A 262 2.35 -16.52 -16.36
N ILE A 263 3.25 -15.65 -15.86
CA ILE A 263 4.59 -16.06 -15.44
C ILE A 263 4.47 -17.04 -14.28
N GLN A 264 5.10 -18.21 -14.42
CA GLN A 264 5.12 -19.25 -13.39
C GLN A 264 6.53 -19.38 -12.80
N TYR A 265 6.61 -19.93 -11.59
CA TYR A 265 7.88 -20.26 -10.97
C TYR A 265 8.55 -21.46 -11.70
N PRO A 266 9.83 -21.40 -12.10
CA PRO A 266 10.88 -20.44 -11.71
C PRO A 266 11.12 -19.30 -12.72
N ASP A 267 10.29 -19.10 -13.75
CA ASP A 267 10.53 -18.13 -14.83
C ASP A 267 10.45 -16.67 -14.34
N ASN A 268 9.85 -16.45 -13.15
CA ASN A 268 9.84 -15.17 -12.43
C ASN A 268 11.22 -14.77 -11.88
N LEU A 269 12.18 -15.70 -11.78
CA LEU A 269 13.50 -15.42 -11.20
C LEU A 269 14.38 -14.66 -12.18
N THR A 270 14.05 -13.39 -12.45
CA THR A 270 14.83 -12.46 -13.27
C THR A 270 15.21 -11.22 -12.46
N LEU A 271 16.37 -10.64 -12.74
CA LEU A 271 16.77 -9.38 -12.10
C LEU A 271 15.80 -8.24 -12.40
N SER A 272 15.25 -8.21 -13.62
CA SER A 272 14.27 -7.21 -14.03
C SER A 272 13.00 -7.27 -13.17
N ASP A 273 12.49 -8.46 -12.89
CA ASP A 273 11.31 -8.63 -12.04
C ASP A 273 11.60 -8.23 -10.60
N LEU A 274 12.75 -8.64 -10.06
CA LEU A 274 13.14 -8.29 -8.70
C LEU A 274 13.30 -6.77 -8.53
N TYR A 275 14.01 -6.07 -9.43
CA TYR A 275 14.17 -4.62 -9.37
C TYR A 275 12.86 -3.88 -9.64
N TYR A 276 11.99 -4.41 -10.51
CA TYR A 276 10.64 -3.88 -10.67
C TYR A 276 9.87 -3.93 -9.35
N PHE A 277 9.89 -5.07 -8.67
CA PHE A 277 9.28 -5.21 -7.35
C PHE A 277 9.87 -4.22 -6.33
N PHE A 278 11.19 -4.02 -6.33
CA PHE A 278 11.81 -3.03 -5.43
C PHE A 278 11.37 -1.60 -5.71
N ALA A 279 11.16 -1.23 -6.95
CA ALA A 279 10.65 0.08 -7.33
C ALA A 279 9.14 0.23 -7.13
N ALA A 280 8.35 -0.86 -7.26
CA ALA A 280 6.91 -0.83 -7.15
C ALA A 280 6.43 -0.41 -5.75
N PRO A 281 5.35 0.40 -5.64
CA PRO A 281 4.83 0.90 -4.36
C PRO A 281 4.03 -0.17 -3.59
N THR A 282 4.63 -1.32 -3.36
CA THR A 282 4.05 -2.44 -2.59
C THR A 282 5.11 -3.15 -1.80
N LEU A 283 4.72 -3.76 -0.68
CA LEU A 283 5.59 -4.61 0.16
C LEU A 283 5.37 -6.10 -0.11
N CYS A 284 4.31 -6.46 -0.84
CA CYS A 284 3.95 -7.83 -1.14
C CYS A 284 4.43 -8.20 -2.54
N TYR A 285 5.28 -9.22 -2.64
CA TYR A 285 5.71 -9.78 -3.91
C TYR A 285 4.61 -10.66 -4.52
N GLU A 286 4.44 -10.55 -5.83
CA GLU A 286 3.60 -11.41 -6.66
C GLU A 286 4.34 -11.71 -7.97
N LEU A 287 4.11 -12.90 -8.54
CA LEU A 287 4.71 -13.28 -9.83
C LEU A 287 4.15 -12.42 -10.98
N ASN A 288 2.88 -12.02 -10.88
CA ASN A 288 2.17 -11.27 -11.91
C ASN A 288 1.47 -10.05 -11.30
N PHE A 289 2.17 -8.92 -11.29
CA PHE A 289 1.59 -7.66 -10.82
C PHE A 289 0.55 -7.13 -11.81
N PRO A 290 -0.57 -6.56 -11.34
CA PRO A 290 -1.52 -5.87 -12.21
C PRO A 290 -0.85 -4.62 -12.80
N ARG A 291 -0.92 -4.46 -14.14
CA ARG A 291 -0.28 -3.35 -14.85
C ARG A 291 -1.31 -2.50 -15.60
N SER A 292 -1.10 -1.18 -15.63
CA SER A 292 -1.85 -0.27 -16.47
C SER A 292 -1.27 -0.26 -17.89
N GLN A 293 -2.13 -0.08 -18.91
CA GLN A 293 -1.67 -0.11 -20.32
C GLN A 293 -0.85 1.10 -20.74
N ARG A 294 -1.09 2.26 -20.12
CA ARG A 294 -0.45 3.52 -20.52
C ARG A 294 -0.21 4.44 -19.34
N ILE A 295 0.80 5.30 -19.45
CA ILE A 295 1.04 6.41 -18.54
C ILE A 295 0.05 7.54 -18.86
N ARG A 296 -0.69 7.99 -17.87
CA ARG A 296 -1.59 9.14 -17.96
C ARG A 296 -0.82 10.44 -17.69
N LYS A 297 -0.22 11.03 -18.73
CA LYS A 297 0.70 12.17 -18.60
C LYS A 297 0.15 13.34 -17.76
N ARG A 298 -1.14 13.71 -17.94
CA ARG A 298 -1.78 14.77 -17.14
C ARG A 298 -1.90 14.42 -15.66
N PHE A 299 -2.23 13.17 -15.37
CA PHE A 299 -2.29 12.68 -14.00
C PHE A 299 -0.91 12.67 -13.35
N LEU A 300 0.09 12.13 -14.04
CA LEU A 300 1.48 12.10 -13.60
C LEU A 300 2.00 13.51 -13.29
N LEU A 301 1.84 14.45 -14.22
CA LEU A 301 2.28 15.83 -14.04
C LEU A 301 1.63 16.46 -12.81
N ARG A 302 0.31 16.29 -12.63
CA ARG A 302 -0.40 16.79 -11.46
C ARG A 302 0.17 16.21 -10.16
N ARG A 303 0.41 14.89 -10.09
CA ARG A 303 0.98 14.25 -8.89
C ARG A 303 2.40 14.71 -8.61
N MET A 304 3.22 14.87 -9.64
CA MET A 304 4.58 15.43 -9.50
C MET A 304 4.56 16.88 -8.97
N LEU A 305 3.68 17.73 -9.51
CA LEU A 305 3.52 19.09 -9.00
C LEU A 305 3.06 19.11 -7.54
N GLU A 306 2.12 18.25 -7.16
CA GLU A 306 1.70 18.10 -5.76
C GLU A 306 2.87 17.68 -4.86
N VAL A 307 3.71 16.74 -5.29
CA VAL A 307 4.91 16.33 -4.54
C VAL A 307 5.82 17.53 -4.30
N ILE A 308 6.11 18.31 -5.33
CA ILE A 308 6.98 19.49 -5.23
C ILE A 308 6.36 20.54 -4.29
N VAL A 309 5.10 20.93 -4.53
CA VAL A 309 4.43 22.00 -3.77
C VAL A 309 4.29 21.61 -2.29
N ILE A 310 3.80 20.42 -1.99
CA ILE A 310 3.58 19.99 -0.61
C ILE A 310 4.90 19.79 0.15
N SER A 311 5.95 19.31 -0.52
CA SER A 311 7.28 19.24 0.10
C SER A 311 7.79 20.63 0.51
N ASN A 312 7.60 21.65 -0.33
CA ASN A 312 7.96 23.04 0.01
C ASN A 312 7.10 23.59 1.16
N ILE A 313 5.79 23.29 1.18
CA ILE A 313 4.90 23.67 2.28
C ILE A 313 5.36 23.03 3.59
N LEU A 314 5.69 21.73 3.58
CA LEU A 314 6.21 21.03 4.75
C LEU A 314 7.50 21.66 5.27
N MET A 315 8.45 21.99 4.39
CA MET A 315 9.68 22.65 4.78
C MET A 315 9.42 24.04 5.37
N ALA A 316 8.52 24.82 4.77
CA ALA A 316 8.12 26.13 5.27
C ALA A 316 7.47 26.02 6.66
N MET A 317 6.56 25.07 6.87
CA MET A 317 5.92 24.84 8.16
C MET A 317 6.92 24.38 9.21
N PHE A 318 7.85 23.52 8.85
CA PHE A 318 8.89 23.04 9.74
C PHE A 318 9.78 24.21 10.20
N GLN A 319 10.22 25.06 9.28
CA GLN A 319 11.05 26.20 9.56
C GLN A 319 10.30 27.29 10.35
N GLN A 320 9.07 27.60 9.98
CA GLN A 320 8.30 28.67 10.61
C GLN A 320 7.75 28.28 11.98
N TRP A 321 7.30 27.06 12.17
CA TRP A 321 6.58 26.63 13.38
C TRP A 321 7.37 25.68 14.27
N ILE A 322 7.85 24.59 13.72
CA ILE A 322 8.42 23.51 14.53
C ILE A 322 9.74 23.95 15.17
N ILE A 323 10.67 24.47 14.36
CA ILE A 323 12.00 24.86 14.86
C ILE A 323 11.91 25.89 15.99
N PRO A 324 11.16 27.02 15.86
CA PRO A 324 11.03 27.96 16.96
C PRO A 324 10.34 27.39 18.19
N SER A 325 9.29 26.57 18.01
CA SER A 325 8.55 25.96 19.11
C SER A 325 9.42 24.99 19.91
N VAL A 326 10.20 24.16 19.23
CA VAL A 326 11.12 23.21 19.86
C VAL A 326 12.24 23.96 20.60
N LYS A 327 12.89 24.95 19.94
CA LYS A 327 13.95 25.75 20.59
C LYS A 327 13.50 26.42 21.89
N ASN A 328 12.26 26.96 21.90
CA ASN A 328 11.70 27.58 23.10
C ASN A 328 11.26 26.60 24.18
N SER A 329 11.14 25.32 23.83
CA SER A 329 10.74 24.29 24.78
C SER A 329 11.92 23.74 25.60
N PHE A 330 13.14 23.84 25.07
CA PHE A 330 14.35 23.28 25.73
C PHE A 330 14.53 23.77 27.16
N GLN A 331 14.35 25.07 27.42
CA GLN A 331 14.55 25.62 28.75
C GLN A 331 13.53 25.06 29.76
N ALA A 332 12.24 24.97 29.36
CA ALA A 332 11.20 24.40 30.21
C ALA A 332 11.46 22.92 30.54
N PHE A 333 11.98 22.13 29.59
CA PHE A 333 12.38 20.74 29.82
C PHE A 333 13.64 20.63 30.71
N SER A 334 14.62 21.53 30.52
CA SER A 334 15.83 21.56 31.35
C SER A 334 15.53 21.91 32.80
N ASP A 335 14.59 22.85 33.01
CA ASP A 335 14.20 23.32 34.35
C ASP A 335 13.18 22.36 35.03
N LEU A 336 12.74 21.28 34.34
CA LEU A 336 11.73 20.33 34.78
C LEU A 336 10.41 20.99 35.24
N ASP A 337 10.05 22.11 34.64
CA ASP A 337 8.81 22.83 34.91
C ASP A 337 7.65 22.14 34.17
N PHE A 338 6.95 21.25 34.85
CA PHE A 338 5.87 20.44 34.29
C PHE A 338 4.74 21.26 33.66
N MET A 339 4.37 22.41 34.28
CA MET A 339 3.30 23.25 33.75
C MET A 339 3.70 23.91 32.44
N ARG A 340 4.92 24.45 32.37
CA ARG A 340 5.47 25.01 31.13
C ARG A 340 5.72 23.94 30.08
N CYS A 341 6.18 22.76 30.47
CA CYS A 341 6.32 21.63 29.54
C CYS A 341 4.97 21.24 28.93
N ALA A 342 3.92 21.10 29.73
CA ALA A 342 2.58 20.79 29.26
C ALA A 342 2.04 21.88 28.28
N GLU A 343 2.22 23.16 28.63
CA GLU A 343 1.85 24.27 27.76
C GLU A 343 2.57 24.20 26.40
N ARG A 344 3.91 23.94 26.42
CA ARG A 344 4.72 23.85 25.19
C ARG A 344 4.33 22.66 24.32
N LEU A 345 4.05 21.51 24.94
CA LEU A 345 3.56 20.32 24.23
C LEU A 345 2.21 20.58 23.56
N LEU A 346 1.29 21.22 24.26
CA LEU A 346 -0.01 21.59 23.69
C LEU A 346 0.11 22.58 22.54
N LYS A 347 1.01 23.57 22.65
CA LYS A 347 1.30 24.51 21.54
C LYS A 347 1.92 23.81 20.32
N LEU A 348 2.69 22.75 20.53
CA LEU A 348 3.29 21.96 19.45
C LEU A 348 2.33 20.96 18.82
N ALA A 349 1.29 20.54 19.54
CA ALA A 349 0.37 19.50 19.08
C ALA A 349 -0.33 19.87 17.76
N ILE A 350 -0.83 21.08 17.63
CA ILE A 350 -1.59 21.53 16.43
C ILE A 350 -0.69 21.60 15.18
N PRO A 351 0.43 22.34 15.18
CA PRO A 351 1.31 22.38 14.02
C PRO A 351 1.84 20.98 13.65
N ASN A 352 2.10 20.13 14.64
CA ASN A 352 2.51 18.75 14.40
C ASN A 352 1.41 17.94 13.68
N HIS A 353 0.13 18.11 14.05
CA HIS A 353 -0.98 17.45 13.37
C HIS A 353 -1.13 17.87 11.91
N ILE A 354 -1.05 19.18 11.64
CA ILE A 354 -1.13 19.72 10.28
C ILE A 354 0.05 19.19 9.44
N LEU A 355 1.24 19.20 10.02
CA LEU A 355 2.44 18.66 9.36
C LEU A 355 2.30 17.17 9.05
N TRP A 356 1.79 16.39 10.01
CA TRP A 356 1.56 14.95 9.83
C TRP A 356 0.52 14.65 8.74
N LEU A 357 -0.60 15.40 8.70
CA LEU A 357 -1.61 15.26 7.64
C LEU A 357 -1.05 15.61 6.25
N SER A 358 -0.29 16.70 6.18
CA SER A 358 0.35 17.12 4.93
C SER A 358 1.38 16.08 4.46
N TRP A 359 2.17 15.54 5.40
CA TRP A 359 3.12 14.45 5.13
C TRP A 359 2.41 13.17 4.68
N PHE A 360 1.29 12.81 5.34
CA PHE A 360 0.49 11.66 4.94
C PHE A 360 0.02 11.81 3.48
N TYR A 361 -0.56 12.95 3.13
CA TYR A 361 -1.02 13.22 1.76
C TYR A 361 0.15 13.20 0.78
N LEU A 362 1.27 13.82 1.12
CA LEU A 362 2.48 13.79 0.29
C LEU A 362 2.93 12.36 -0.01
N CYS A 363 3.11 11.55 1.02
CA CYS A 363 3.66 10.20 0.87
C CYS A 363 2.65 9.23 0.24
N PHE A 364 1.49 9.06 0.86
CA PHE A 364 0.56 8.00 0.47
C PHE A 364 -0.28 8.36 -0.75
N HIS A 365 -0.62 9.65 -0.93
CA HIS A 365 -1.41 10.04 -2.10
C HIS A 365 -0.53 10.49 -3.27
N SER A 366 0.29 11.51 -3.11
CA SER A 366 1.01 12.09 -4.24
C SER A 366 2.21 11.26 -4.68
N PHE A 367 3.09 10.88 -3.75
CA PHE A 367 4.34 10.18 -4.08
C PHE A 367 4.09 8.73 -4.54
N LEU A 368 3.31 7.92 -3.79
CA LEU A 368 3.04 6.53 -4.19
C LEU A 368 2.26 6.45 -5.51
N ASN A 369 1.33 7.38 -5.79
CA ASN A 369 0.65 7.44 -7.07
C ASN A 369 1.57 7.87 -8.22
N THR A 370 2.54 8.75 -7.97
CA THR A 370 3.58 9.11 -8.94
C THR A 370 4.40 7.87 -9.32
N LEU A 371 4.88 7.12 -8.33
CA LEU A 371 5.62 5.88 -8.56
C LEU A 371 4.77 4.83 -9.29
N ALA A 372 3.53 4.65 -8.87
CA ALA A 372 2.62 3.69 -9.51
C ALA A 372 2.39 4.02 -10.99
N GLU A 373 2.21 5.31 -11.32
CA GLU A 373 2.01 5.74 -12.71
C GLU A 373 3.26 5.54 -13.56
N LEU A 374 4.45 5.87 -13.04
CA LEU A 374 5.74 5.69 -13.72
C LEU A 374 6.04 4.22 -14.01
N LEU A 375 5.66 3.32 -13.09
CA LEU A 375 5.93 1.89 -13.17
C LEU A 375 4.79 1.07 -13.78
N TYR A 376 3.75 1.72 -14.29
CA TYR A 376 2.54 1.05 -14.78
C TYR A 376 1.86 0.16 -13.72
N PHE A 377 2.06 0.43 -12.43
CA PHE A 377 1.47 -0.35 -11.35
C PHE A 377 -0.01 0.04 -11.15
N ALA A 378 -0.91 -0.95 -11.24
CA ALA A 378 -2.34 -0.68 -11.29
C ALA A 378 -3.07 -0.75 -9.94
N ASP A 379 -2.55 -1.44 -8.92
CA ASP A 379 -3.14 -1.44 -7.56
C ASP A 379 -2.75 -0.15 -6.82
N ARG A 380 -3.68 0.83 -6.80
CA ARG A 380 -3.46 2.14 -6.21
C ARG A 380 -4.15 2.32 -4.87
N ASN A 381 -4.55 1.22 -4.26
CA ASN A 381 -5.19 1.22 -2.96
C ASN A 381 -4.12 1.26 -1.84
N PHE A 382 -3.55 2.45 -1.60
CA PHE A 382 -2.50 2.65 -0.60
C PHE A 382 -3.06 2.97 0.79
N TYR A 383 -4.29 3.50 0.86
CA TYR A 383 -5.03 3.82 2.08
C TYR A 383 -6.53 3.85 1.77
N GLN A 384 -7.34 3.80 2.82
CA GLN A 384 -8.79 4.00 2.74
C GLN A 384 -9.19 5.16 3.66
N ASP A 385 -10.48 5.31 3.92
CA ASP A 385 -11.07 6.40 4.72
C ASP A 385 -10.81 6.25 6.23
N TRP A 386 -9.54 6.14 6.62
CA TRP A 386 -9.12 5.97 8.00
C TRP A 386 -9.61 7.09 8.94
N TRP A 387 -9.91 8.28 8.40
CA TRP A 387 -10.49 9.41 9.14
C TRP A 387 -11.94 9.18 9.55
N ASN A 388 -12.64 8.21 8.97
CA ASN A 388 -13.98 7.76 9.33
C ASN A 388 -13.97 6.52 10.25
N ALA A 389 -12.80 6.10 10.72
CA ALA A 389 -12.65 4.91 11.54
C ALA A 389 -13.35 5.07 12.89
N GLN A 390 -14.22 4.13 13.22
CA GLN A 390 -14.98 4.12 14.47
C GLN A 390 -14.17 3.60 15.68
N ASN A 391 -13.07 2.92 15.43
CA ASN A 391 -12.19 2.37 16.47
C ASN A 391 -10.73 2.33 16.01
N VAL A 392 -9.81 2.20 16.97
CA VAL A 392 -8.37 2.17 16.73
C VAL A 392 -7.95 1.00 15.82
N GLY A 393 -8.58 -0.16 15.95
CA GLY A 393 -8.28 -1.31 15.10
C GLY A 393 -8.65 -1.06 13.65
N THR A 394 -9.78 -0.41 13.36
CA THR A 394 -10.17 0.01 12.01
C THR A 394 -9.23 1.07 11.47
N PHE A 395 -8.84 2.07 12.28
CA PHE A 395 -7.84 3.07 11.91
C PHE A 395 -6.54 2.41 11.39
N TRP A 396 -5.95 1.49 12.17
CA TRP A 396 -4.72 0.81 11.80
C TRP A 396 -4.84 -0.05 10.54
N ARG A 397 -6.02 -0.57 10.25
CA ARG A 397 -6.27 -1.33 9.03
C ARG A 397 -6.35 -0.46 7.78
N LEU A 398 -6.82 0.79 7.90
CA LEU A 398 -7.17 1.64 6.76
C LEU A 398 -6.09 2.66 6.38
N TRP A 399 -5.26 3.13 7.33
CA TRP A 399 -4.35 4.26 7.06
C TRP A 399 -3.10 3.90 6.25
N ASN A 400 -2.61 2.65 6.33
CA ASN A 400 -1.42 2.18 5.62
C ASN A 400 -1.63 0.76 5.10
N LEU A 401 -2.34 0.64 3.99
CA LEU A 401 -2.69 -0.65 3.39
C LEU A 401 -1.48 -1.48 2.92
N PRO A 402 -0.41 -0.93 2.34
CA PRO A 402 0.77 -1.71 2.00
C PRO A 402 1.34 -2.49 3.18
N VAL A 403 1.48 -1.83 4.34
CA VAL A 403 1.96 -2.48 5.57
C VAL A 403 0.92 -3.46 6.11
N HIS A 404 -0.35 -3.09 6.13
CA HIS A 404 -1.42 -3.96 6.61
C HIS A 404 -1.55 -5.24 5.76
N LYS A 405 -1.58 -5.11 4.43
CA LYS A 405 -1.59 -6.25 3.50
C LYS A 405 -0.39 -7.18 3.74
N TRP A 406 0.80 -6.60 3.92
CA TRP A 406 2.01 -7.36 4.22
C TRP A 406 1.89 -8.10 5.55
N ALA A 407 1.49 -7.43 6.61
CA ALA A 407 1.34 -8.02 7.93
C ALA A 407 0.32 -9.17 7.94
N VAL A 408 -0.86 -8.96 7.37
CA VAL A 408 -1.89 -10.00 7.28
C VAL A 408 -1.40 -11.19 6.45
N ARG A 409 -0.78 -10.96 5.30
CA ARG A 409 -0.34 -12.02 4.40
C ARG A 409 0.73 -12.91 5.02
N PHE A 410 1.68 -12.36 5.76
CA PHE A 410 2.85 -13.10 6.25
C PHE A 410 2.76 -13.48 7.73
N HIS A 411 2.00 -12.76 8.55
CA HIS A 411 1.79 -13.12 9.95
C HIS A 411 0.99 -14.41 10.12
N TRP A 412 -0.10 -14.59 9.38
CA TRP A 412 -0.96 -15.78 9.46
C TRP A 412 -0.31 -17.06 8.94
N VAL A 413 0.73 -16.96 8.12
CA VAL A 413 1.43 -18.14 7.55
C VAL A 413 2.55 -18.64 8.45
N THR A 414 3.13 -17.76 9.26
CA THR A 414 4.23 -18.11 10.18
C THR A 414 3.73 -18.81 11.45
N PHE A 415 2.48 -18.54 11.86
CA PHE A 415 1.85 -19.23 12.99
C PHE A 415 0.77 -20.19 12.46
N PRO A 416 0.90 -21.51 12.72
CA PRO A 416 -0.10 -22.46 12.26
C PRO A 416 -1.47 -22.18 12.91
N PRO A 417 -2.58 -22.39 12.18
CA PRO A 417 -3.94 -21.97 12.60
C PRO A 417 -4.48 -22.65 13.85
N LYS A 418 -3.71 -23.49 14.53
CA LYS A 418 -4.14 -24.19 15.74
C LYS A 418 -4.28 -23.30 16.99
N LEU A 419 -3.80 -22.06 16.96
CA LEU A 419 -3.89 -21.16 18.13
C LEU A 419 -4.94 -20.05 18.01
N ASN A 420 -5.65 -19.89 16.88
CA ASN A 420 -6.55 -18.75 16.63
C ASN A 420 -7.97 -19.13 16.19
N LEU A 421 -8.54 -20.21 16.70
CA LEU A 421 -9.93 -20.60 16.41
C LEU A 421 -10.99 -19.61 16.95
N ASN A 422 -10.61 -18.65 17.80
CA ASN A 422 -11.55 -17.72 18.44
C ASN A 422 -11.54 -16.29 17.90
N LEU A 423 -10.71 -15.93 16.92
CA LEU A 423 -10.65 -14.58 16.35
C LEU A 423 -11.21 -14.47 14.92
N ALA A 424 -11.49 -15.59 14.27
CA ALA A 424 -11.95 -15.62 12.87
C ALA A 424 -13.48 -15.52 12.71
N HIS A 425 -14.27 -15.53 13.79
CA HIS A 425 -15.75 -15.49 13.73
C HIS A 425 -16.37 -14.14 14.06
N GLY A 426 -15.58 -13.10 14.22
CA GLY A 426 -16.06 -11.75 14.52
C GLY A 426 -15.84 -10.76 13.38
N GLY A 427 -16.48 -10.95 12.22
CA GLY A 427 -16.31 -9.90 11.22
C GLY A 427 -16.78 -10.19 9.82
N VAL A 428 -17.98 -10.74 9.65
CA VAL A 428 -18.77 -10.57 8.43
C VAL A 428 -20.23 -10.39 8.86
N THR A 429 -20.59 -9.18 9.12
CA THR A 429 -21.94 -8.60 8.88
C THR A 429 -21.75 -7.12 8.60
#